data_2cee1a3071d41243d534ad92a222bfdd
#
_entry.id   2cee1a3071d41243d534ad92a222bfdd
#
_cell.length_a   1.000
_cell.length_b   1.000
_cell.length_c   1.000
_cell.angle_alpha   90.00
_cell.angle_beta   90.00
_cell.angle_gamma   90.00
#
_symmetry.space_group_name_H-M   'P 1'
#
loop_
_entity.id
_entity.type
_entity.pdbx_description
1 polymer ?
#
loop_
_entity_poly.entity_id
_entity_poly.type
_entity_poly.pdbx_seq_one_letter_code
_entity_poly.pdbx_strand_id
1 'polypeptide(L)'
;MSRVGTLIVLSALTALAQADQPASRTDQNSLNAHAQLLEKAKQGRIDIYFEGDSITRRWGATDYPQLLANWKQNFFGWNAADFGWGADRIENILWRLDHGELDGVNPKIIVLLAGTNNVGNTVPPDGPDAKVDAKVADITRGLKAVLDMLRTKAPDATIIATAIFPRNDNDHDNMAVIPTINKINLNLSKLADGQKIRYLNINARLADPDGKLFDGMMNADKLHPAIPGYQVWADALKPLFTELLGPPEKQDHAPPPTGDPSAAR
;
A
#
# COMPACT_ATOMS: atom_id res chain seq x y z
N MET A 1 25.61 53.92 -27.27
CA MET A 1 26.05 52.75 -26.54
C MET A 1 24.81 52.11 -25.92
N SER A 2 24.26 51.10 -26.59
CA SER A 2 23.03 50.42 -26.15
C SER A 2 23.44 49.20 -25.33
N ARG A 3 22.99 49.11 -24.07
CA ARG A 3 23.19 47.95 -23.21
C ARG A 3 22.07 46.95 -23.48
N VAL A 4 22.43 45.84 -24.09
CA VAL A 4 21.53 44.67 -24.22
C VAL A 4 21.58 43.92 -22.89
N GLY A 5 20.47 43.95 -22.14
CA GLY A 5 20.31 43.17 -20.92
C GLY A 5 19.88 41.73 -21.29
N THR A 6 20.73 40.78 -21.00
CA THR A 6 20.41 39.35 -21.16
C THR A 6 19.47 38.93 -20.05
N LEU A 7 18.23 38.62 -20.40
CA LEU A 7 17.24 38.06 -19.50
C LEU A 7 17.54 36.56 -19.32
N ILE A 8 18.06 36.15 -18.16
CA ILE A 8 18.21 34.74 -17.79
C ILE A 8 16.84 34.26 -17.30
N VAL A 9 16.14 33.50 -18.13
CA VAL A 9 14.92 32.77 -17.70
C VAL A 9 15.38 31.54 -16.96
N LEU A 10 15.35 31.61 -15.63
CA LEU A 10 15.46 30.40 -14.78
C LEU A 10 14.15 29.62 -14.94
N SER A 11 14.15 28.59 -15.77
CA SER A 11 13.10 27.57 -15.76
C SER A 11 13.27 26.75 -14.50
N ALA A 12 12.42 27.00 -13.50
CA ALA A 12 12.26 26.07 -12.38
C ALA A 12 11.70 24.75 -12.93
N LEU A 13 12.58 23.76 -13.14
CA LEU A 13 12.12 22.38 -13.25
C LEU A 13 11.51 22.01 -11.89
N THR A 14 10.20 21.97 -11.81
CA THR A 14 9.52 21.25 -10.74
C THR A 14 9.91 19.79 -10.88
N ALA A 15 10.84 19.34 -10.05
CA ALA A 15 11.16 17.93 -9.94
C ALA A 15 9.85 17.20 -9.62
N LEU A 16 9.40 16.32 -10.52
CA LEU A 16 8.31 15.41 -10.23
C LEU A 16 8.72 14.61 -8.99
N ALA A 17 7.84 14.54 -7.98
CA ALA A 17 8.09 13.74 -6.80
C ALA A 17 8.46 12.32 -7.26
N GLN A 18 9.63 11.82 -6.84
CA GLN A 18 10.09 10.48 -7.19
C GLN A 18 9.53 9.53 -6.14
N ALA A 19 8.98 8.42 -6.59
CA ALA A 19 8.34 7.46 -5.70
C ALA A 19 9.32 6.81 -4.68
N ASP A 20 10.62 6.88 -4.94
CA ASP A 20 11.70 6.37 -4.07
C ASP A 20 12.28 7.44 -3.11
N GLN A 21 11.73 8.66 -3.08
CA GLN A 21 12.16 9.71 -2.17
C GLN A 21 11.10 9.92 -1.07
N PRO A 22 11.45 9.72 0.22
CA PRO A 22 10.52 9.93 1.31
C PRO A 22 9.92 11.33 1.30
N ALA A 23 8.59 11.42 1.38
CA ALA A 23 7.88 12.70 1.41
C ALA A 23 6.74 12.67 2.43
N SER A 24 6.74 13.64 3.35
CA SER A 24 5.67 13.81 4.32
C SER A 24 4.35 14.18 3.65
N ARG A 25 3.25 13.72 4.25
CA ARG A 25 1.94 14.35 4.03
C ARG A 25 1.96 15.75 4.68
N THR A 26 1.22 16.66 4.07
CA THR A 26 1.15 18.06 4.56
C THR A 26 -0.16 18.37 5.26
N ASP A 27 -1.17 17.53 5.11
CA ASP A 27 -2.45 17.72 5.78
C ASP A 27 -2.40 17.25 7.24
N GLN A 28 -3.00 18.04 8.12
CA GLN A 28 -2.97 17.83 9.57
C GLN A 28 -3.56 16.50 9.99
N ASN A 29 -4.58 16.00 9.27
CA ASN A 29 -5.20 14.72 9.58
C ASN A 29 -4.23 13.54 9.40
N SER A 30 -3.47 13.54 8.31
CA SER A 30 -2.45 12.53 8.07
C SER A 30 -1.30 12.60 9.09
N LEU A 31 -0.89 13.81 9.51
CA LEU A 31 0.11 13.96 10.58
C LEU A 31 -0.40 13.45 11.93
N ASN A 32 -1.66 13.69 12.24
CA ASN A 32 -2.31 13.16 13.44
C ASN A 32 -2.44 11.62 13.38
N ALA A 33 -2.75 11.08 12.20
CA ALA A 33 -2.82 9.64 12.00
C ALA A 33 -1.44 8.98 12.21
N HIS A 34 -0.39 9.56 11.65
CA HIS A 34 0.97 9.09 11.88
C HIS A 34 1.31 9.05 13.38
N ALA A 35 1.00 10.12 14.12
CA ALA A 35 1.18 10.15 15.57
C ALA A 35 0.39 9.03 16.28
N GLN A 36 -0.85 8.76 15.88
CA GLN A 36 -1.64 7.64 16.43
C GLN A 36 -1.02 6.27 16.11
N LEU A 37 -0.49 6.09 14.90
CA LEU A 37 0.16 4.84 14.50
C LEU A 37 1.47 4.62 15.26
N LEU A 38 2.24 5.69 15.56
CA LEU A 38 3.40 5.61 16.44
C LEU A 38 3.02 5.16 17.86
N GLU A 39 1.91 5.66 18.41
CA GLU A 39 1.44 5.21 19.74
C GLU A 39 0.89 3.77 19.68
N LYS A 40 0.22 3.38 18.58
CA LYS A 40 -0.24 2.01 18.35
C LYS A 40 0.94 1.02 18.29
N ALA A 41 2.04 1.39 17.65
CA ALA A 41 3.24 0.56 17.55
C ALA A 41 3.86 0.20 18.90
N LYS A 42 3.59 0.99 19.95
CA LYS A 42 4.08 0.76 21.31
C LYS A 42 3.17 -0.16 22.14
N GLN A 43 2.03 -0.57 21.60
CA GLN A 43 1.01 -1.31 22.34
C GLN A 43 0.95 -2.77 21.86
N GLY A 44 0.58 -3.67 22.79
CA GLY A 44 0.33 -5.06 22.46
C GLY A 44 1.54 -5.83 21.90
N ARG A 45 1.24 -6.89 21.16
CA ARG A 45 2.20 -7.69 20.40
C ARG A 45 1.81 -7.68 18.91
N ILE A 46 2.76 -7.43 18.05
CA ILE A 46 2.55 -7.36 16.62
C ILE A 46 3.41 -8.45 15.97
N ASP A 47 2.80 -9.57 15.63
CA ASP A 47 3.47 -10.63 14.86
C ASP A 47 3.31 -10.43 13.36
N ILE A 48 2.18 -9.83 12.94
CA ILE A 48 1.90 -9.49 11.54
C ILE A 48 1.64 -7.98 11.43
N TYR A 49 2.46 -7.31 10.65
CA TYR A 49 2.38 -5.88 10.39
C TYR A 49 1.85 -5.64 8.99
N PHE A 50 0.69 -5.00 8.85
CA PHE A 50 0.13 -4.62 7.56
C PHE A 50 0.50 -3.18 7.23
N GLU A 51 1.24 -2.99 6.15
CA GLU A 51 1.64 -1.69 5.64
C GLU A 51 0.94 -1.40 4.32
N GLY A 52 0.51 -0.16 4.13
CA GLY A 52 -0.11 0.24 2.87
C GLY A 52 -0.88 1.54 2.91
N ASP A 53 -1.77 1.67 1.94
CA ASP A 53 -2.63 2.83 1.73
C ASP A 53 -4.06 2.62 2.26
N SER A 54 -5.04 3.31 1.64
CA SER A 54 -6.46 3.20 2.02
C SER A 54 -7.03 1.79 1.90
N ILE A 55 -6.50 0.97 0.99
CA ILE A 55 -6.97 -0.41 0.83
C ILE A 55 -6.63 -1.22 2.08
N THR A 56 -5.41 -1.10 2.59
CA THR A 56 -5.01 -1.71 3.85
C THR A 56 -5.79 -1.10 5.01
N ARG A 57 -5.77 0.22 5.17
CA ARG A 57 -6.40 0.94 6.28
C ARG A 57 -7.88 0.59 6.46
N ARG A 58 -8.67 0.59 5.39
CA ARG A 58 -10.13 0.35 5.50
C ARG A 58 -10.46 -1.01 6.11
N TRP A 59 -9.59 -1.98 5.95
CA TRP A 59 -9.83 -3.33 6.48
C TRP A 59 -9.73 -3.39 8.00
N GLY A 60 -8.73 -2.70 8.59
CA GLY A 60 -8.44 -2.74 10.02
C GLY A 60 -8.89 -1.52 10.83
N ALA A 61 -9.56 -0.52 10.23
CA ALA A 61 -9.91 0.72 10.90
C ALA A 61 -11.33 0.70 11.50
N THR A 62 -11.50 1.44 12.62
CA THR A 62 -12.78 1.50 13.36
C THR A 62 -13.88 2.22 12.60
N ASP A 63 -13.56 3.10 11.68
CA ASP A 63 -14.53 3.83 10.84
C ASP A 63 -15.15 2.96 9.73
N TYR A 64 -14.67 1.72 9.57
CA TYR A 64 -15.24 0.72 8.65
C TYR A 64 -15.68 -0.55 9.40
N PRO A 65 -16.73 -0.51 10.24
CA PRO A 65 -17.04 -1.57 11.20
C PRO A 65 -17.29 -2.94 10.57
N GLN A 66 -17.86 -3.00 9.36
CA GLN A 66 -18.10 -4.27 8.66
C GLN A 66 -16.79 -4.89 8.14
N LEU A 67 -15.87 -4.06 7.63
CA LEU A 67 -14.56 -4.50 7.19
C LEU A 67 -13.70 -4.90 8.39
N LEU A 68 -13.75 -4.15 9.47
CA LEU A 68 -13.08 -4.50 10.73
C LEU A 68 -13.61 -5.82 11.32
N ALA A 69 -14.91 -6.10 11.20
CA ALA A 69 -15.46 -7.39 11.61
C ALA A 69 -14.88 -8.53 10.76
N ASN A 70 -14.77 -8.35 9.43
CA ASN A 70 -14.13 -9.30 8.54
C ASN A 70 -12.63 -9.48 8.86
N TRP A 71 -11.90 -8.39 9.15
CA TRP A 71 -10.51 -8.42 9.62
C TRP A 71 -10.37 -9.29 10.86
N LYS A 72 -11.17 -9.01 11.90
CA LYS A 72 -11.13 -9.77 13.16
C LYS A 72 -11.47 -11.24 12.97
N GLN A 73 -12.45 -11.55 12.12
CA GLN A 73 -12.81 -12.92 11.81
C GLN A 73 -11.67 -13.70 11.15
N ASN A 74 -10.87 -13.03 10.32
CA ASN A 74 -9.82 -13.68 9.55
C ASN A 74 -8.48 -13.75 10.27
N PHE A 75 -8.14 -12.75 11.10
CA PHE A 75 -6.77 -12.60 11.63
C PHE A 75 -6.66 -12.69 13.15
N PHE A 76 -7.76 -12.90 13.87
CA PHE A 76 -7.72 -13.12 15.31
C PHE A 76 -6.76 -14.28 15.67
N GLY A 77 -5.90 -14.04 16.66
CA GLY A 77 -4.92 -15.01 17.16
C GLY A 77 -3.57 -15.00 16.43
N TRP A 78 -3.38 -14.16 15.40
CA TRP A 78 -2.08 -13.93 14.78
C TRP A 78 -1.44 -12.60 15.16
N ASN A 79 -2.04 -11.87 16.11
CA ASN A 79 -1.57 -10.55 16.54
C ASN A 79 -1.29 -9.60 15.36
N ALA A 80 -2.26 -9.54 14.43
CA ALA A 80 -2.16 -8.73 13.23
C ALA A 80 -2.56 -7.28 13.50
N ALA A 81 -1.76 -6.34 13.07
CA ALA A 81 -2.01 -4.91 13.23
C ALA A 81 -1.90 -4.16 11.90
N ASP A 82 -2.83 -3.24 11.69
CA ASP A 82 -2.97 -2.45 10.47
C ASP A 82 -2.32 -1.07 10.66
N PHE A 83 -1.38 -0.73 9.79
CA PHE A 83 -0.66 0.53 9.73
C PHE A 83 -0.87 1.27 8.39
N GLY A 84 -1.85 0.88 7.59
CA GLY A 84 -2.22 1.59 6.38
C GLY A 84 -2.77 2.99 6.64
N TRP A 85 -2.52 3.92 5.72
CA TRP A 85 -3.13 5.24 5.78
C TRP A 85 -3.73 5.69 4.43
N GLY A 86 -4.88 6.38 4.51
CA GLY A 86 -5.65 6.80 3.33
C GLY A 86 -4.90 7.71 2.38
N ALA A 87 -4.99 7.42 1.09
CA ALA A 87 -4.35 8.16 0.00
C ALA A 87 -2.81 8.21 0.04
N ASP A 88 -2.16 7.41 0.90
CA ASP A 88 -0.70 7.35 0.90
C ASP A 88 -0.17 6.81 -0.43
N ARG A 89 0.83 7.49 -0.91
CA ARG A 89 1.69 7.07 -2.00
C ARG A 89 2.93 6.39 -1.43
N ILE A 90 3.72 5.75 -2.26
CA ILE A 90 4.94 5.04 -1.83
C ILE A 90 5.88 5.96 -1.07
N GLU A 91 6.09 7.19 -1.55
CA GLU A 91 6.92 8.20 -0.88
C GLU A 91 6.42 8.59 0.51
N ASN A 92 5.10 8.53 0.74
CA ASN A 92 4.51 8.78 2.07
C ASN A 92 4.75 7.60 3.02
N ILE A 93 4.60 6.37 2.53
CA ILE A 93 4.93 5.15 3.29
C ILE A 93 6.42 5.14 3.67
N LEU A 94 7.33 5.46 2.73
CA LEU A 94 8.75 5.61 3.01
C LEU A 94 9.00 6.63 4.12
N TRP A 95 8.32 7.78 4.06
CA TRP A 95 8.47 8.81 5.08
C TRP A 95 8.00 8.33 6.46
N ARG A 96 6.84 7.66 6.55
CA ARG A 96 6.29 7.14 7.81
C ARG A 96 7.23 6.10 8.44
N LEU A 97 7.73 5.17 7.64
CA LEU A 97 8.70 4.17 8.07
C LEU A 97 10.01 4.82 8.56
N ASP A 98 10.51 5.84 7.85
CA ASP A 98 11.72 6.60 8.25
C ASP A 98 11.50 7.41 9.54
N HIS A 99 10.24 7.76 9.84
CA HIS A 99 9.83 8.53 11.01
C HIS A 99 9.20 7.66 12.12
N GLY A 100 9.60 6.40 12.21
CA GLY A 100 9.46 5.60 13.41
C GLY A 100 8.33 4.59 13.46
N GLU A 101 7.48 4.45 12.45
CA GLU A 101 6.32 3.55 12.55
C GLU A 101 6.68 2.08 12.80
N LEU A 102 7.82 1.61 12.34
CA LEU A 102 8.29 0.25 12.54
C LEU A 102 9.36 0.16 13.66
N ASP A 103 9.76 1.30 14.25
CA ASP A 103 10.83 1.33 15.25
C ASP A 103 10.39 0.64 16.56
N GLY A 104 11.18 -0.35 16.97
CA GLY A 104 10.86 -1.15 18.16
C GLY A 104 9.79 -2.23 17.93
N VAL A 105 9.22 -2.32 16.75
CA VAL A 105 8.33 -3.40 16.34
C VAL A 105 9.14 -4.49 15.65
N ASN A 106 9.01 -5.74 16.14
CA ASN A 106 9.72 -6.89 15.57
C ASN A 106 8.72 -7.90 14.99
N PRO A 107 8.01 -7.57 13.91
CA PRO A 107 7.05 -8.46 13.31
C PRO A 107 7.77 -9.66 12.67
N LYS A 108 7.09 -10.79 12.62
CA LYS A 108 7.55 -11.98 11.90
C LYS A 108 7.13 -11.94 10.43
N ILE A 109 6.01 -11.27 10.17
CA ILE A 109 5.48 -11.07 8.83
C ILE A 109 5.14 -9.59 8.62
N ILE A 110 5.47 -9.07 7.45
CA ILE A 110 5.00 -7.77 6.97
C ILE A 110 4.19 -8.01 5.69
N VAL A 111 2.93 -7.59 5.66
CA VAL A 111 2.10 -7.58 4.45
C VAL A 111 2.14 -6.19 3.86
N LEU A 112 2.69 -6.04 2.67
CA LEU A 112 2.78 -4.76 1.96
C LEU A 112 1.82 -4.74 0.79
N LEU A 113 0.96 -3.72 0.72
CA LEU A 113 0.19 -3.35 -0.47
C LEU A 113 0.29 -1.85 -0.68
N ALA A 114 1.03 -1.42 -1.70
CA ALA A 114 1.29 -0.01 -1.97
C ALA A 114 1.41 0.26 -3.48
N GLY A 115 1.17 1.51 -3.88
CA GLY A 115 1.44 1.98 -5.24
C GLY A 115 0.20 2.32 -6.06
N THR A 116 -1.00 1.93 -5.66
CA THR A 116 -2.22 2.28 -6.40
C THR A 116 -2.41 3.78 -6.54
N ASN A 117 -2.02 4.57 -5.52
CA ASN A 117 -2.10 6.04 -5.56
C ASN A 117 -0.99 6.68 -6.44
N ASN A 118 0.13 5.99 -6.64
CA ASN A 118 1.16 6.41 -7.60
C ASN A 118 0.73 6.10 -9.05
N VAL A 119 0.03 4.99 -9.28
CA VAL A 119 -0.59 4.69 -10.58
C VAL A 119 -1.58 5.79 -10.94
N GLY A 120 -2.45 6.20 -10.00
CA GLY A 120 -3.53 7.14 -10.26
C GLY A 120 -4.64 6.52 -11.11
N ASN A 121 -5.60 7.35 -11.52
CA ASN A 121 -6.77 6.95 -12.30
C ASN A 121 -6.73 7.45 -13.76
N THR A 122 -5.63 8.07 -14.18
CA THR A 122 -5.47 8.62 -15.52
C THR A 122 -4.27 8.03 -16.23
N VAL A 123 -4.45 7.72 -17.52
CA VAL A 123 -3.34 7.48 -18.43
C VAL A 123 -2.85 8.83 -18.93
N PRO A 124 -1.53 9.07 -19.05
CA PRO A 124 -1.03 10.29 -19.67
C PRO A 124 -1.62 10.48 -21.08
N PRO A 125 -2.23 11.63 -21.38
CA PRO A 125 -2.98 11.83 -22.64
C PRO A 125 -2.14 11.82 -23.91
N ASP A 126 -0.81 11.92 -23.80
CA ASP A 126 0.06 12.14 -24.95
C ASP A 126 1.06 11.01 -25.16
N GLY A 127 0.68 10.04 -25.99
CA GLY A 127 1.58 9.05 -26.55
C GLY A 127 1.88 7.86 -25.65
N PRO A 128 1.82 6.69 -26.22
CA PRO A 128 1.50 5.50 -25.45
C PRO A 128 2.63 4.98 -24.58
N ASP A 129 3.88 4.98 -24.95
CA ASP A 129 4.81 4.08 -24.29
C ASP A 129 5.81 4.73 -23.34
N ALA A 130 6.47 5.81 -23.72
CA ALA A 130 7.58 6.35 -22.94
C ALA A 130 7.17 6.93 -21.56
N LYS A 131 6.02 7.61 -21.48
CA LYS A 131 5.53 8.17 -20.19
C LYS A 131 5.00 7.09 -19.27
N VAL A 132 4.34 6.07 -19.82
CA VAL A 132 3.91 4.89 -19.06
C VAL A 132 5.11 4.13 -18.53
N ASP A 133 6.12 3.88 -19.35
CA ASP A 133 7.33 3.16 -18.93
C ASP A 133 8.12 3.95 -17.89
N ALA A 134 8.22 5.27 -18.00
CA ALA A 134 8.81 6.13 -16.98
C ALA A 134 8.04 6.06 -15.64
N LYS A 135 6.70 6.08 -15.68
CA LYS A 135 5.85 5.91 -14.49
C LYS A 135 6.04 4.52 -13.87
N VAL A 136 6.05 3.46 -14.69
CA VAL A 136 6.30 2.08 -14.23
C VAL A 136 7.66 1.96 -13.57
N ALA A 137 8.71 2.53 -14.18
CA ALA A 137 10.05 2.52 -13.64
C ALA A 137 10.14 3.28 -12.30
N ASP A 138 9.51 4.45 -12.20
CA ASP A 138 9.47 5.24 -10.98
C ASP A 138 8.77 4.51 -9.83
N ILE A 139 7.57 3.97 -10.07
CA ILE A 139 6.83 3.19 -9.07
C ILE A 139 7.60 1.92 -8.65
N THR A 140 8.25 1.25 -9.61
CA THR A 140 9.06 0.06 -9.32
C THR A 140 10.24 0.41 -8.42
N ARG A 141 10.94 1.54 -8.66
CA ARG A 141 12.02 2.01 -7.78
C ARG A 141 11.51 2.30 -6.38
N GLY A 142 10.36 2.97 -6.28
CA GLY A 142 9.73 3.27 -5.00
C GLY A 142 9.36 2.00 -4.22
N LEU A 143 8.72 1.02 -4.87
CA LEU A 143 8.40 -0.28 -4.24
C LEU A 143 9.66 -1.00 -3.77
N LYS A 144 10.74 -0.97 -4.57
CA LYS A 144 12.02 -1.52 -4.15
C LYS A 144 12.56 -0.80 -2.92
N ALA A 145 12.50 0.54 -2.88
CA ALA A 145 12.96 1.32 -1.74
C ALA A 145 12.18 0.97 -0.45
N VAL A 146 10.85 0.78 -0.53
CA VAL A 146 10.05 0.31 0.62
C VAL A 146 10.49 -1.08 1.07
N LEU A 147 10.66 -2.01 0.13
CA LEU A 147 11.12 -3.38 0.46
C LEU A 147 12.50 -3.36 1.12
N ASP A 148 13.45 -2.58 0.61
CA ASP A 148 14.78 -2.43 1.18
C ASP A 148 14.73 -1.83 2.61
N MET A 149 13.89 -0.82 2.83
CA MET A 149 13.70 -0.20 4.15
C MET A 149 13.07 -1.18 5.13
N LEU A 150 12.03 -1.91 4.74
CA LEU A 150 11.41 -2.93 5.57
C LEU A 150 12.41 -4.04 5.93
N ARG A 151 13.23 -4.47 4.98
CA ARG A 151 14.30 -5.45 5.21
C ARG A 151 15.35 -4.95 6.20
N THR A 152 15.66 -3.66 6.16
CA THR A 152 16.63 -3.03 7.08
C THR A 152 16.06 -2.90 8.48
N LYS A 153 14.81 -2.44 8.60
CA LYS A 153 14.16 -2.19 9.90
C LYS A 153 13.66 -3.47 10.60
N ALA A 154 13.25 -4.47 9.81
CA ALA A 154 12.77 -5.76 10.31
C ALA A 154 13.46 -6.93 9.58
N PRO A 155 14.77 -7.16 9.82
CA PRO A 155 15.56 -8.12 9.05
C PRO A 155 15.09 -9.57 9.20
N ASP A 156 14.44 -9.90 10.30
CA ASP A 156 13.93 -11.25 10.58
C ASP A 156 12.56 -11.51 9.95
N ALA A 157 11.81 -10.47 9.61
CA ALA A 157 10.49 -10.60 9.02
C ALA A 157 10.53 -11.22 7.62
N THR A 158 9.49 -11.98 7.29
CA THR A 158 9.14 -12.30 5.90
C THR A 158 8.17 -11.25 5.38
N ILE A 159 8.50 -10.60 4.27
CA ILE A 159 7.64 -9.61 3.62
C ILE A 159 6.79 -10.31 2.57
N ILE A 160 5.47 -10.15 2.65
CA ILE A 160 4.52 -10.57 1.62
C ILE A 160 4.18 -9.32 0.78
N ALA A 161 4.85 -9.18 -0.35
CA ALA A 161 4.61 -8.10 -1.31
C ALA A 161 3.38 -8.43 -2.15
N THR A 162 2.25 -7.81 -1.84
CA THR A 162 1.00 -8.01 -2.55
C THR A 162 0.98 -7.19 -3.85
N ALA A 163 0.57 -7.81 -4.94
CA ALA A 163 0.33 -7.15 -6.22
C ALA A 163 -0.66 -5.99 -6.07
N ILE A 164 -0.44 -4.88 -6.75
CA ILE A 164 -1.43 -3.80 -6.86
C ILE A 164 -2.69 -4.38 -7.48
N PHE A 165 -3.84 -4.17 -6.83
CA PHE A 165 -5.11 -4.70 -7.28
C PHE A 165 -5.61 -4.03 -8.56
N PRO A 166 -6.43 -4.73 -9.37
CA PRO A 166 -7.10 -4.11 -10.50
C PRO A 166 -8.06 -3.03 -10.01
N ARG A 167 -8.21 -1.97 -10.80
CA ARG A 167 -9.11 -0.85 -10.49
C ARG A 167 -9.77 -0.32 -11.75
N ASN A 168 -10.92 0.31 -11.58
CA ASN A 168 -11.74 0.82 -12.68
C ASN A 168 -12.49 2.09 -12.25
N ASP A 169 -11.83 3.00 -11.57
CA ASP A 169 -12.38 4.22 -10.96
C ASP A 169 -12.15 5.49 -11.80
N ASN A 170 -11.76 5.33 -13.06
CA ASN A 170 -11.63 6.44 -14.00
C ASN A 170 -12.93 6.64 -14.81
N ASP A 171 -13.25 7.91 -15.10
CA ASP A 171 -14.52 8.30 -15.74
C ASP A 171 -14.53 8.09 -17.26
N HIS A 172 -13.37 7.86 -17.90
CA HIS A 172 -13.24 7.94 -19.36
C HIS A 172 -12.86 6.61 -20.05
N ASP A 173 -12.05 5.80 -19.41
CA ASP A 173 -11.68 4.46 -19.90
C ASP A 173 -11.42 3.57 -18.68
N ASN A 174 -12.36 2.76 -18.46
CA ASN A 174 -12.45 1.96 -17.25
C ASN A 174 -11.28 0.99 -17.03
N MET A 175 -10.44 0.75 -18.01
CA MET A 175 -9.35 -0.23 -17.91
C MET A 175 -7.99 0.31 -18.34
N ALA A 176 -7.93 1.62 -18.64
CA ALA A 176 -6.72 2.24 -19.18
C ALA A 176 -5.48 2.12 -18.27
N VAL A 177 -5.66 1.97 -16.94
CA VAL A 177 -4.55 1.81 -16.00
C VAL A 177 -4.10 0.35 -15.80
N ILE A 178 -4.88 -0.63 -16.25
CA ILE A 178 -4.58 -2.06 -16.06
C ILE A 178 -3.25 -2.46 -16.69
N PRO A 179 -2.89 -2.08 -17.93
CA PRO A 179 -1.58 -2.39 -18.49
C PRO A 179 -0.42 -1.85 -17.65
N THR A 180 -0.58 -0.64 -17.09
CA THR A 180 0.42 -0.04 -16.18
C THR A 180 0.54 -0.86 -14.90
N ILE A 181 -0.57 -1.21 -14.26
CA ILE A 181 -0.60 -2.07 -13.07
C ILE A 181 0.07 -3.42 -13.36
N ASN A 182 -0.24 -4.05 -14.48
CA ASN A 182 0.33 -5.34 -14.85
C ASN A 182 1.86 -5.27 -15.04
N LYS A 183 2.38 -4.20 -15.69
CA LYS A 183 3.83 -3.98 -15.82
C LYS A 183 4.49 -3.79 -14.45
N ILE A 184 3.89 -3.00 -13.56
CA ILE A 184 4.41 -2.79 -12.20
C ILE A 184 4.40 -4.11 -11.42
N ASN A 185 3.31 -4.85 -11.45
CA ASN A 185 3.18 -6.13 -10.75
C ASN A 185 4.17 -7.18 -11.27
N LEU A 186 4.44 -7.20 -12.58
CA LEU A 186 5.49 -8.03 -13.17
C LEU A 186 6.88 -7.64 -12.64
N ASN A 187 7.16 -6.36 -12.49
CA ASN A 187 8.42 -5.90 -11.91
C ASN A 187 8.51 -6.22 -10.41
N LEU A 188 7.43 -5.99 -9.65
CA LEU A 188 7.36 -6.35 -8.23
C LEU A 188 7.61 -7.84 -8.01
N SER A 189 7.06 -8.72 -8.87
CA SER A 189 7.29 -10.17 -8.77
C SER A 189 8.75 -10.56 -8.92
N LYS A 190 9.54 -9.77 -9.68
CA LYS A 190 10.99 -10.00 -9.86
C LYS A 190 11.83 -9.52 -8.67
N LEU A 191 11.27 -8.69 -7.78
CA LEU A 191 11.93 -8.26 -6.54
C LEU A 191 11.79 -9.30 -5.44
N ALA A 192 10.90 -10.26 -5.59
CA ALA A 192 10.72 -11.35 -4.64
C ALA A 192 11.82 -12.42 -4.80
N ASP A 193 12.36 -12.87 -3.67
CA ASP A 193 13.36 -13.96 -3.60
C ASP A 193 12.73 -15.32 -3.23
N GLY A 194 11.42 -15.34 -3.00
CA GLY A 194 10.67 -16.52 -2.59
C GLY A 194 10.88 -16.97 -1.14
N GLN A 195 11.75 -16.31 -0.39
CA GLN A 195 12.09 -16.62 1.00
C GLN A 195 11.75 -15.45 1.93
N LYS A 196 12.52 -14.40 1.89
CA LYS A 196 12.36 -13.21 2.72
C LYS A 196 11.42 -12.16 2.11
N ILE A 197 11.29 -12.16 0.79
CA ILE A 197 10.29 -11.39 0.05
C ILE A 197 9.49 -12.36 -0.79
N ARG A 198 8.23 -12.55 -0.44
CA ARG A 198 7.28 -13.43 -1.16
C ARG A 198 6.29 -12.57 -1.93
N TYR A 199 6.09 -12.87 -3.19
CA TYR A 199 5.11 -12.17 -4.02
C TYR A 199 3.75 -12.86 -3.93
N LEU A 200 2.70 -12.08 -3.67
CA LEU A 200 1.33 -12.55 -3.63
C LEU A 200 0.49 -11.80 -4.67
N ASN A 201 -0.11 -12.52 -5.61
CA ASN A 201 -1.00 -11.95 -6.62
C ASN A 201 -2.36 -12.65 -6.59
N ILE A 202 -3.41 -11.90 -6.28
CA ILE A 202 -4.79 -12.38 -6.23
C ILE A 202 -5.66 -11.80 -7.35
N ASN A 203 -5.08 -11.04 -8.29
CA ASN A 203 -5.82 -10.25 -9.27
C ASN A 203 -6.74 -11.09 -10.16
N ALA A 204 -6.33 -12.32 -10.50
CA ALA A 204 -7.16 -13.25 -11.26
C ALA A 204 -8.45 -13.69 -10.52
N ARG A 205 -8.57 -13.41 -9.22
CA ARG A 205 -9.78 -13.63 -8.43
C ARG A 205 -10.61 -12.36 -8.25
N LEU A 206 -10.09 -11.21 -8.64
CA LEU A 206 -10.75 -9.90 -8.53
C LEU A 206 -11.27 -9.39 -9.87
N ALA A 207 -10.61 -9.79 -10.97
CA ALA A 207 -10.93 -9.36 -12.33
C ALA A 207 -10.59 -10.45 -13.35
N ASP A 208 -11.18 -10.33 -14.54
CA ASP A 208 -10.82 -11.15 -15.69
C ASP A 208 -9.44 -10.75 -16.27
N PRO A 209 -8.92 -11.50 -17.26
CA PRO A 209 -7.62 -11.18 -17.88
C PRO A 209 -7.56 -9.80 -18.56
N ASP A 210 -8.70 -9.25 -18.99
CA ASP A 210 -8.80 -7.93 -19.58
C ASP A 210 -8.91 -6.81 -18.52
N GLY A 211 -8.98 -7.18 -17.24
CA GLY A 211 -9.04 -6.26 -16.10
C GLY A 211 -10.46 -5.84 -15.71
N LYS A 212 -11.50 -6.44 -16.32
CA LYS A 212 -12.88 -6.20 -15.94
C LYS A 212 -13.13 -6.82 -14.56
N LEU A 213 -13.49 -5.98 -13.59
CA LEU A 213 -13.75 -6.40 -12.22
C LEU A 213 -14.91 -7.39 -12.15
N PHE A 214 -14.76 -8.45 -11.36
CA PHE A 214 -15.87 -9.36 -11.07
C PHE A 214 -16.87 -8.69 -10.13
N ASP A 215 -18.15 -9.01 -10.32
CA ASP A 215 -19.24 -8.43 -9.56
C ASP A 215 -19.05 -8.64 -8.05
N GLY A 216 -19.22 -7.57 -7.28
CA GLY A 216 -19.13 -7.58 -5.83
C GLY A 216 -17.72 -7.66 -5.23
N MET A 217 -16.65 -7.75 -6.04
CA MET A 217 -15.28 -7.79 -5.53
C MET A 217 -14.79 -6.43 -5.05
N MET A 218 -15.23 -5.35 -5.69
CA MET A 218 -14.92 -3.97 -5.32
C MET A 218 -16.16 -3.22 -4.89
N ASN A 219 -16.00 -2.19 -4.07
CA ASN A 219 -17.05 -1.23 -3.73
C ASN A 219 -17.50 -0.45 -4.99
N ALA A 220 -18.52 0.36 -4.83
CA ALA A 220 -19.06 1.20 -5.92
C ALA A 220 -18.00 2.17 -6.50
N ASP A 221 -16.97 2.51 -5.73
CA ASP A 221 -15.83 3.32 -6.18
C ASP A 221 -14.86 2.57 -7.11
N LYS A 222 -15.04 1.26 -7.30
CA LYS A 222 -14.24 0.39 -8.17
C LYS A 222 -12.72 0.44 -7.93
N LEU A 223 -12.33 0.85 -6.74
CA LEU A 223 -10.95 0.97 -6.27
C LEU A 223 -10.71 0.14 -5.01
N HIS A 224 -11.60 0.28 -4.03
CA HIS A 224 -11.44 -0.39 -2.75
C HIS A 224 -12.22 -1.71 -2.75
N PRO A 225 -11.62 -2.81 -2.27
CA PRO A 225 -12.32 -4.07 -2.18
C PRO A 225 -13.59 -3.97 -1.33
N ALA A 226 -14.64 -4.66 -1.75
CA ALA A 226 -15.78 -4.99 -0.91
C ALA A 226 -15.42 -6.18 0.01
N ILE A 227 -16.32 -6.57 0.93
CA ILE A 227 -16.08 -7.70 1.82
C ILE A 227 -15.64 -8.97 1.07
N PRO A 228 -16.27 -9.38 -0.07
CA PRO A 228 -15.79 -10.53 -0.82
C PRO A 228 -14.37 -10.38 -1.36
N GLY A 229 -13.98 -9.17 -1.83
CA GLY A 229 -12.62 -8.90 -2.28
C GLY A 229 -11.59 -9.00 -1.16
N TYR A 230 -11.89 -8.46 0.02
CA TYR A 230 -11.05 -8.64 1.21
C TYR A 230 -11.00 -10.11 1.66
N GLN A 231 -12.10 -10.85 1.57
CA GLN A 231 -12.10 -12.27 1.88
C GLN A 231 -11.19 -13.07 0.95
N VAL A 232 -11.18 -12.75 -0.35
CA VAL A 232 -10.23 -13.34 -1.31
C VAL A 232 -8.78 -13.09 -0.87
N TRP A 233 -8.47 -11.89 -0.39
CA TRP A 233 -7.13 -11.57 0.08
C TRP A 233 -6.80 -12.31 1.38
N ALA A 234 -7.73 -12.36 2.34
CA ALA A 234 -7.56 -13.13 3.56
C ALA A 234 -7.30 -14.62 3.28
N ASP A 235 -8.07 -15.23 2.38
CA ASP A 235 -7.94 -16.65 2.04
C ASP A 235 -6.60 -16.98 1.36
N ALA A 236 -5.99 -15.99 0.68
CA ALA A 236 -4.66 -16.13 0.11
C ALA A 236 -3.54 -15.91 1.15
N LEU A 237 -3.77 -15.06 2.16
CA LEU A 237 -2.79 -14.76 3.22
C LEU A 237 -2.73 -15.84 4.29
N LYS A 238 -3.88 -16.38 4.72
CA LYS A 238 -3.95 -17.36 5.85
C LYS A 238 -3.05 -18.59 5.69
N PRO A 239 -2.95 -19.23 4.52
CA PRO A 239 -2.00 -20.33 4.34
C PRO A 239 -0.54 -19.93 4.58
N LEU A 240 -0.15 -18.72 4.14
CA LEU A 240 1.20 -18.18 4.35
C LEU A 240 1.44 -17.88 5.84
N PHE A 241 0.45 -17.34 6.53
CA PHE A 241 0.54 -17.11 7.98
C PHE A 241 0.67 -18.43 8.75
N THR A 242 -0.13 -19.44 8.39
CA THR A 242 -0.04 -20.76 9.00
C THR A 242 1.31 -21.43 8.75
N GLU A 243 1.85 -21.28 7.53
CA GLU A 243 3.17 -21.81 7.19
C GLU A 243 4.29 -21.13 8.02
N LEU A 244 4.22 -19.81 8.17
CA LEU A 244 5.30 -19.03 8.77
C LEU A 244 5.20 -18.91 10.30
N LEU A 245 4.00 -18.94 10.87
CA LEU A 245 3.75 -18.70 12.30
C LEU A 245 3.09 -19.89 12.99
N GLY A 246 2.55 -20.86 12.26
CA GLY A 246 1.64 -21.86 12.77
C GLY A 246 0.18 -21.39 12.80
N PRO A 247 -0.73 -22.22 13.36
CA PRO A 247 -2.14 -21.87 13.46
C PRO A 247 -2.34 -20.65 14.38
N PRO A 248 -3.48 -19.92 14.27
CA PRO A 248 -3.77 -18.79 15.13
C PRO A 248 -3.87 -19.23 16.61
N GLU A 249 -3.42 -18.36 17.50
CA GLU A 249 -3.51 -18.54 18.94
C GLU A 249 -4.99 -18.40 19.40
N LYS A 250 -5.30 -18.92 20.60
CA LYS A 250 -6.64 -18.76 21.19
C LYS A 250 -6.92 -17.37 21.74
N GLN A 251 -5.88 -16.56 21.88
CA GLN A 251 -5.92 -15.17 22.34
C GLN A 251 -5.26 -14.29 21.31
N ASP A 252 -5.68 -13.05 21.25
CA ASP A 252 -5.09 -12.03 20.39
C ASP A 252 -4.56 -10.91 21.28
N HIS A 253 -3.31 -10.53 21.05
CA HIS A 253 -2.60 -9.49 21.81
C HIS A 253 -2.24 -8.30 20.92
N ALA A 254 -2.81 -8.24 19.69
CA ALA A 254 -2.61 -7.10 18.80
C ALA A 254 -3.05 -5.78 19.46
N PRO A 255 -2.42 -4.67 19.13
CA PRO A 255 -2.89 -3.36 19.58
C PRO A 255 -4.32 -3.09 19.09
N PRO A 256 -5.10 -2.28 19.82
CA PRO A 256 -6.46 -1.93 19.40
C PRO A 256 -6.43 -1.24 18.01
N PRO A 257 -7.46 -1.46 17.19
CA PRO A 257 -7.58 -0.77 15.91
C PRO A 257 -7.73 0.74 16.11
N THR A 258 -7.18 1.50 15.17
CA THR A 258 -7.32 2.98 15.14
C THR A 258 -8.38 3.39 14.12
N GLY A 259 -8.86 4.61 14.23
CA GLY A 259 -9.82 5.23 13.29
C GLY A 259 -9.27 6.52 12.70
N ASP A 260 -10.17 7.27 12.04
CA ASP A 260 -9.84 8.58 11.50
C ASP A 260 -9.67 9.60 12.63
N PRO A 261 -8.50 10.26 12.79
CA PRO A 261 -8.31 11.27 13.82
C PRO A 261 -9.28 12.44 13.73
N SER A 262 -9.80 12.75 12.54
CA SER A 262 -10.78 13.83 12.36
C SER A 262 -12.19 13.47 12.83
N ALA A 263 -12.52 12.18 12.92
CA ALA A 263 -13.81 11.71 13.39
C ALA A 263 -13.99 11.81 14.93
N ALA A 264 -12.90 12.01 15.64
CA ALA A 264 -12.87 12.09 17.11
C ALA A 264 -13.05 13.53 17.65
N ARG A 265 -13.45 14.49 16.81
CA ARG A 265 -13.63 15.92 17.16
C ARG A 265 -15.10 16.31 17.24
#